data_4d433922088ad85e61657bf05fbeb72b
#
_entry.id   4d433922088ad85e61657bf05fbeb72b
#
_cell.length_a   1.000
_cell.length_b   1.000
_cell.length_c   1.000
_cell.angle_alpha   90.00
_cell.angle_beta   90.00
_cell.angle_gamma   90.00
#
_symmetry.space_group_name_H-M   'P 1'
#
loop_
_entity.id
_entity.type
_entity.pdbx_description
1 polymer ?
#
loop_
_entity_poly.entity_id
_entity_poly.type
_entity_poly.pdbx_seq_one_letter_code
_entity_poly.pdbx_strand_id
1 'polypeptide(L)'
;MPWWSFLTGASGKEEGLPDYYREGLELAQEERYHEALTSLRLALREHPGDVATLEQMAIVYTRMGMTDEAIKMYQRALEKDPDSAGAHYGIAFLYLNRGRDTEAAVHLDAFLRSGAELPGSEKHASHARETLERLRSKDTGEVPPEQTPSPDAG
;
A
#
# COMPACT_ATOMS: atom_id res chain seq x y z
N MET A 1 -42.03 24.22 9.36
CA MET A 1 -40.98 23.18 9.19
C MET A 1 -40.56 22.70 10.56
N PRO A 2 -40.66 21.40 10.88
CA PRO A 2 -40.17 20.93 12.15
C PRO A 2 -38.63 21.10 12.20
N TRP A 3 -38.11 21.46 13.35
CA TRP A 3 -36.65 21.71 13.55
C TRP A 3 -35.77 20.52 13.17
N TRP A 4 -36.31 19.30 13.18
CA TRP A 4 -35.59 18.10 12.78
C TRP A 4 -35.47 17.93 11.26
N SER A 5 -36.24 18.73 10.45
CA SER A 5 -36.11 18.65 8.98
C SER A 5 -34.77 19.18 8.47
N PHE A 6 -34.05 19.92 9.31
CA PHE A 6 -32.66 20.30 9.03
C PHE A 6 -31.67 19.13 9.18
N LEU A 7 -32.06 18.09 9.92
CA LEU A 7 -31.27 16.89 10.13
C LEU A 7 -31.48 15.83 9.06
N THR A 8 -32.59 15.92 8.34
CA THR A 8 -32.96 15.02 7.26
C THR A 8 -32.97 15.75 5.92
N GLY A 9 -31.97 16.60 5.70
CA GLY A 9 -31.82 17.32 4.43
C GLY A 9 -32.01 16.36 3.27
N ALA A 10 -33.15 16.47 2.64
CA ALA A 10 -33.52 15.73 1.46
C ALA A 10 -32.49 15.96 0.37
N SER A 11 -31.84 14.90 -0.01
CA SER A 11 -30.87 14.74 -1.09
C SER A 11 -29.41 14.64 -0.64
N GLY A 12 -29.02 13.48 -0.19
CA GLY A 12 -27.93 12.70 -0.73
C GLY A 12 -26.53 13.30 -0.76
N LYS A 13 -26.23 14.34 -0.03
CA LYS A 13 -24.91 14.68 0.45
C LYS A 13 -25.06 15.05 1.91
N GLU A 14 -24.50 14.23 2.79
CA GLU A 14 -24.29 14.62 4.17
C GLU A 14 -23.26 15.75 4.18
N GLU A 15 -23.74 16.96 3.79
CA GLU A 15 -22.95 18.16 3.96
C GLU A 15 -22.87 18.43 5.45
N GLY A 16 -21.78 17.97 6.07
CA GLY A 16 -21.49 18.28 7.46
C GLY A 16 -20.80 17.21 8.29
N LEU A 17 -20.76 15.94 7.88
CA LEU A 17 -19.92 14.96 8.55
C LEU A 17 -18.51 15.00 7.99
N PRO A 18 -17.47 15.00 8.87
CA PRO A 18 -16.09 15.00 8.39
C PRO A 18 -15.81 13.73 7.60
N ASP A 19 -15.29 13.89 6.39
CA ASP A 19 -14.72 12.78 5.64
C ASP A 19 -13.32 12.50 6.20
N TYR A 20 -13.27 11.68 7.25
CA TYR A 20 -12.03 11.34 7.93
C TYR A 20 -11.00 10.65 7.04
N TYR A 21 -11.44 9.90 6.04
CA TYR A 21 -10.53 9.31 5.08
C TYR A 21 -9.81 10.38 4.26
N ARG A 22 -10.56 11.31 3.67
CA ARG A 22 -9.99 12.41 2.89
C ARG A 22 -9.10 13.32 3.75
N GLU A 23 -9.56 13.67 4.95
CA GLU A 23 -8.75 14.43 5.91
C GLU A 23 -7.43 13.73 6.22
N GLY A 24 -7.47 12.41 6.44
CA GLY A 24 -6.27 11.61 6.66
C GLY A 24 -5.30 11.62 5.50
N LEU A 25 -5.80 11.58 4.25
CA LEU A 25 -4.97 11.69 3.06
C LEU A 25 -4.30 13.08 2.93
N GLU A 26 -5.05 14.14 3.16
CA GLU A 26 -4.56 15.52 3.12
C GLU A 26 -3.45 15.73 4.18
N LEU A 27 -3.69 15.29 5.41
CA LEU A 27 -2.72 15.36 6.50
C LEU A 27 -1.44 14.53 6.20
N ALA A 28 -1.60 13.37 5.57
CA ALA A 28 -0.45 12.55 5.18
C ALA A 28 0.40 13.21 4.08
N GLN A 29 -0.23 13.93 3.16
CA GLN A 29 0.47 14.73 2.14
C GLN A 29 1.24 15.90 2.75
N GLU A 30 0.71 16.49 3.84
CA GLU A 30 1.38 17.54 4.62
C GLU A 30 2.45 16.98 5.58
N GLU A 31 2.72 15.67 5.55
CA GLU A 31 3.63 14.96 6.45
C GLU A 31 3.23 15.00 7.93
N ARG A 32 2.00 15.36 8.22
CA ARG A 32 1.39 15.36 9.56
C ARG A 32 0.89 13.97 9.93
N TYR A 33 1.82 13.04 10.04
CA TYR A 33 1.52 11.60 10.09
C TYR A 33 0.70 11.17 11.32
N HIS A 34 0.97 11.73 12.50
CA HIS A 34 0.21 11.40 13.71
C HIS A 34 -1.26 11.84 13.60
N GLU A 35 -1.49 13.02 13.06
CA GLU A 35 -2.84 13.53 12.82
C GLU A 35 -3.53 12.75 11.70
N ALA A 36 -2.81 12.41 10.64
CA ALA A 36 -3.30 11.56 9.57
C ALA A 36 -3.78 10.19 10.11
N LEU A 37 -2.98 9.54 10.96
CA LEU A 37 -3.39 8.28 11.60
C LEU A 37 -4.62 8.44 12.49
N THR A 38 -4.76 9.56 13.18
CA THR A 38 -5.95 9.83 13.99
C THR A 38 -7.21 9.88 13.11
N SER A 39 -7.18 10.63 12.02
CA SER A 39 -8.30 10.72 11.07
C SER A 39 -8.57 9.38 10.37
N LEU A 40 -7.54 8.67 9.92
CA LEU A 40 -7.70 7.34 9.31
C LEU A 40 -8.27 6.30 10.30
N ARG A 41 -7.92 6.36 11.59
CA ARG A 41 -8.54 5.49 12.60
C ARG A 41 -10.02 5.81 12.80
N LEU A 42 -10.41 7.08 12.72
CA LEU A 42 -11.83 7.46 12.77
C LEU A 42 -12.58 6.94 11.53
N ALA A 43 -11.99 7.07 10.35
CA ALA A 43 -12.54 6.50 9.11
C ALA A 43 -12.72 4.97 9.23
N LEU A 44 -11.72 4.27 9.78
CA LEU A 44 -11.78 2.83 9.97
C LEU A 44 -12.81 2.41 11.01
N ARG A 45 -13.09 3.25 12.02
CA ARG A 45 -14.16 3.02 12.99
C ARG A 45 -15.54 3.10 12.34
N GLU A 46 -15.73 4.02 11.40
CA GLU A 46 -16.98 4.15 10.63
C GLU A 46 -17.17 2.98 9.66
N HIS A 47 -16.09 2.56 9.01
CA HIS A 47 -16.08 1.46 8.05
C HIS A 47 -15.02 0.41 8.42
N PRO A 48 -15.32 -0.47 9.41
CA PRO A 48 -14.39 -1.50 9.84
C PRO A 48 -14.03 -2.44 8.68
N GLY A 49 -12.74 -2.60 8.42
CA GLY A 49 -12.25 -3.46 7.36
C GLY A 49 -12.20 -2.81 5.98
N ASP A 50 -12.38 -1.48 5.89
CA ASP A 50 -12.15 -0.76 4.64
C ASP A 50 -10.69 -0.90 4.20
N VAL A 51 -10.49 -1.58 3.07
CA VAL A 51 -9.16 -1.92 2.54
C VAL A 51 -8.36 -0.67 2.21
N ALA A 52 -8.98 0.31 1.57
CA ALA A 52 -8.31 1.56 1.20
C ALA A 52 -7.78 2.30 2.45
N THR A 53 -8.56 2.37 3.51
CA THR A 53 -8.15 2.99 4.77
C THR A 53 -6.99 2.23 5.42
N LEU A 54 -7.04 0.90 5.45
CA LEU A 54 -5.97 0.06 5.99
C LEU A 54 -4.66 0.24 5.20
N GLU A 55 -4.73 0.29 3.88
CA GLU A 55 -3.58 0.54 3.02
C GLU A 55 -2.98 1.94 3.26
N GLN A 56 -3.81 2.96 3.39
CA GLN A 56 -3.32 4.31 3.69
C GLN A 56 -2.65 4.39 5.06
N MET A 57 -3.19 3.73 6.06
CA MET A 57 -2.53 3.62 7.37
C MET A 57 -1.17 2.92 7.25
N ALA A 58 -1.08 1.85 6.45
CA ALA A 58 0.19 1.16 6.20
C ALA A 58 1.22 2.08 5.53
N ILE A 59 0.80 2.87 4.55
CA ILE A 59 1.67 3.85 3.88
C ILE A 59 2.17 4.90 4.88
N VAL A 60 1.30 5.44 5.71
CA VAL A 60 1.68 6.42 6.74
C VAL A 60 2.68 5.81 7.72
N TYR A 61 2.42 4.61 8.23
CA TYR A 61 3.37 3.91 9.11
C TYR A 61 4.72 3.66 8.43
N THR A 62 4.71 3.31 7.14
CA THR A 62 5.95 3.14 6.36
C THR A 62 6.76 4.44 6.29
N ARG A 63 6.12 5.56 6.05
CA ARG A 63 6.77 6.89 6.03
C ARG A 63 7.32 7.31 7.39
N MET A 64 6.71 6.84 8.46
CA MET A 64 7.19 7.05 9.83
C MET A 64 8.33 6.08 10.23
N GLY A 65 8.69 5.13 9.36
CA GLY A 65 9.66 4.08 9.71
C GLY A 65 9.13 3.00 10.63
N MET A 66 7.83 2.95 10.87
CA MET A 66 7.15 1.97 11.72
C MET A 66 6.77 0.73 10.90
N THR A 67 7.78 -0.04 10.51
CA THR A 67 7.65 -1.15 9.57
C THR A 67 6.72 -2.26 10.08
N ASP A 68 6.77 -2.60 11.37
CA ASP A 68 5.95 -3.68 11.93
C ASP A 68 4.47 -3.32 11.93
N GLU A 69 4.14 -2.08 12.26
CA GLU A 69 2.78 -1.55 12.21
C GLU A 69 2.27 -1.49 10.77
N ALA A 70 3.11 -1.06 9.84
CA ALA A 70 2.78 -1.04 8.41
C ALA A 70 2.45 -2.45 7.89
N ILE A 71 3.27 -3.45 8.22
CA ILE A 71 3.03 -4.86 7.86
C ILE A 71 1.68 -5.34 8.41
N LYS A 72 1.37 -5.05 9.67
CA LYS A 72 0.09 -5.43 10.28
C LYS A 72 -1.11 -4.82 9.54
N MET A 73 -1.00 -3.58 9.11
CA MET A 73 -2.09 -2.92 8.36
C MET A 73 -2.30 -3.55 6.98
N TYR A 74 -1.22 -3.84 6.25
CA TYR A 74 -1.32 -4.55 4.98
C TYR A 74 -1.85 -5.98 5.14
N GLN A 75 -1.43 -6.71 6.18
CA GLN A 75 -1.97 -8.04 6.48
C GLN A 75 -3.47 -7.99 6.73
N ARG A 76 -3.95 -7.03 7.51
CA ARG A 76 -5.39 -6.81 7.72
C ARG A 76 -6.13 -6.48 6.43
N ALA A 77 -5.52 -5.66 5.56
CA ALA A 77 -6.08 -5.37 4.23
C ALA A 77 -6.22 -6.65 3.40
N LEU A 78 -5.20 -7.52 3.38
CA LEU A 78 -5.21 -8.81 2.67
C LEU A 78 -6.17 -9.84 3.28
N GLU A 79 -6.48 -9.77 4.58
CA GLU A 79 -7.54 -10.57 5.20
C GLU A 79 -8.93 -10.19 4.66
N LYS A 80 -9.13 -8.92 4.31
CA LYS A 80 -10.39 -8.40 3.76
C LYS A 80 -10.47 -8.55 2.25
N ASP A 81 -9.39 -8.30 1.55
CA ASP A 81 -9.25 -8.46 0.11
C ASP A 81 -7.93 -9.17 -0.21
N PRO A 82 -7.94 -10.50 -0.35
CA PRO A 82 -6.73 -11.29 -0.67
C PRO A 82 -6.08 -10.93 -2.01
N ASP A 83 -6.81 -10.25 -2.90
CA ASP A 83 -6.35 -9.87 -4.23
C ASP A 83 -5.97 -8.37 -4.32
N SER A 84 -5.92 -7.66 -3.18
CA SER A 84 -5.53 -6.26 -3.17
C SER A 84 -4.11 -6.07 -3.73
N ALA A 85 -4.01 -5.50 -4.93
CA ALA A 85 -2.76 -5.21 -5.59
C ALA A 85 -1.89 -4.23 -4.78
N GLY A 86 -2.50 -3.19 -4.22
CA GLY A 86 -1.81 -2.19 -3.40
C GLY A 86 -1.19 -2.80 -2.15
N ALA A 87 -1.92 -3.66 -1.45
CA ALA A 87 -1.44 -4.34 -0.27
C ALA A 87 -0.30 -5.33 -0.59
N HIS A 88 -0.43 -6.12 -1.66
CA HIS A 88 0.64 -7.03 -2.10
C HIS A 88 1.92 -6.28 -2.47
N TYR A 89 1.81 -5.22 -3.26
CA TYR A 89 2.96 -4.42 -3.63
C TYR A 89 3.62 -3.77 -2.41
N GLY A 90 2.85 -3.12 -1.55
CA GLY A 90 3.36 -2.44 -0.37
C GLY A 90 4.05 -3.37 0.63
N ILE A 91 3.42 -4.48 0.98
CA ILE A 91 3.98 -5.43 1.95
C ILE A 91 5.25 -6.11 1.43
N ALA A 92 5.34 -6.36 0.11
CA ALA A 92 6.52 -6.96 -0.50
C ALA A 92 7.79 -6.16 -0.23
N PHE A 93 7.74 -4.85 -0.41
CA PHE A 93 8.90 -3.97 -0.16
C PHE A 93 9.24 -3.83 1.32
N LEU A 94 8.26 -3.93 2.21
CA LEU A 94 8.52 -3.98 3.65
C LEU A 94 9.24 -5.29 4.04
N TYR A 95 8.86 -6.42 3.44
CA TYR A 95 9.56 -7.68 3.65
C TYR A 95 10.98 -7.66 3.09
N LEU A 96 11.21 -7.05 1.93
CA LEU A 96 12.56 -6.86 1.39
C LEU A 96 13.44 -6.06 2.35
N ASN A 97 12.91 -4.98 2.93
CA ASN A 97 13.63 -4.19 3.91
C ASN A 97 13.99 -4.97 5.18
N ARG A 98 13.28 -6.04 5.46
CA ARG A 98 13.54 -6.97 6.57
C ARG A 98 14.40 -8.17 6.17
N GLY A 99 14.86 -8.25 4.93
CA GLY A 99 15.61 -9.39 4.41
C GLY A 99 14.77 -10.66 4.24
N ARG A 100 13.44 -10.51 4.20
CA ARG A 100 12.50 -11.63 4.00
C ARG A 100 12.19 -11.78 2.51
N ASP A 101 13.21 -12.17 1.75
CA ASP A 101 13.18 -12.19 0.30
C ASP A 101 12.12 -13.18 -0.26
N THR A 102 11.95 -14.32 0.38
CA THR A 102 10.99 -15.35 -0.05
C THR A 102 9.54 -14.86 0.08
N GLU A 103 9.19 -14.27 1.21
CA GLU A 103 7.85 -13.71 1.41
C GLU A 103 7.61 -12.52 0.48
N ALA A 104 8.61 -11.68 0.28
CA ALA A 104 8.53 -10.58 -0.67
C ALA A 104 8.24 -11.07 -2.08
N ALA A 105 8.92 -12.13 -2.55
CA ALA A 105 8.70 -12.71 -3.86
C ALA A 105 7.27 -13.23 -4.04
N VAL A 106 6.70 -13.88 -3.02
CA VAL A 106 5.30 -14.36 -3.04
C VAL A 106 4.32 -13.19 -3.26
N HIS A 107 4.52 -12.10 -2.56
CA HIS A 107 3.65 -10.92 -2.70
C HIS A 107 3.86 -10.17 -4.02
N LEU A 108 5.08 -10.09 -4.54
CA LEU A 108 5.33 -9.52 -5.87
C LEU A 108 4.69 -10.36 -6.98
N ASP A 109 4.75 -11.69 -6.90
CA ASP A 109 4.05 -12.57 -7.84
C ASP A 109 2.54 -12.38 -7.75
N ALA A 110 1.98 -12.26 -6.56
CA ALA A 110 0.55 -11.98 -6.36
C ALA A 110 0.15 -10.61 -6.95
N PHE A 111 0.95 -9.58 -6.74
CA PHE A 111 0.73 -8.27 -7.35
C PHE A 111 0.72 -8.36 -8.89
N LEU A 112 1.67 -9.07 -9.49
CA LEU A 112 1.73 -9.21 -10.95
C LEU A 112 0.54 -9.99 -11.54
N ARG A 113 -0.06 -10.90 -10.78
CA ARG A 113 -1.27 -11.61 -11.20
C ARG A 113 -2.53 -10.76 -11.13
N SER A 114 -2.65 -9.88 -10.14
CA SER A 114 -3.89 -9.14 -9.87
C SER A 114 -3.83 -7.66 -10.23
N GLY A 115 -2.66 -7.06 -10.28
CA GLY A 115 -2.49 -5.62 -10.35
C GLY A 115 -1.68 -5.08 -11.53
N ALA A 116 -0.95 -5.93 -12.24
CA ALA A 116 -0.02 -5.47 -13.27
C ALA A 116 -0.70 -4.76 -14.47
N GLU A 117 -1.95 -5.09 -14.74
CA GLU A 117 -2.72 -4.52 -15.86
C GLU A 117 -3.68 -3.40 -15.42
N LEU A 118 -3.67 -3.04 -14.14
CA LEU A 118 -4.48 -1.92 -13.66
C LEU A 118 -3.96 -0.60 -14.25
N PRO A 119 -4.85 0.34 -14.62
CA PRO A 119 -4.41 1.65 -15.10
C PRO A 119 -3.46 2.34 -14.12
N GLY A 120 -2.33 2.81 -14.61
CA GLY A 120 -1.32 3.50 -13.80
C GLY A 120 -0.35 2.60 -13.04
N SER A 121 -0.46 1.27 -13.18
CA SER A 121 0.40 0.31 -12.48
C SER A 121 1.67 -0.08 -13.25
N GLU A 122 1.86 0.41 -14.46
CA GLU A 122 2.93 -0.02 -15.39
C GLU A 122 4.33 0.11 -14.76
N LYS A 123 4.60 1.22 -14.08
CA LYS A 123 5.89 1.44 -13.38
C LYS A 123 6.08 0.48 -12.23
N HIS A 124 5.03 0.23 -11.47
CA HIS A 124 5.05 -0.71 -10.35
C HIS A 124 5.23 -2.14 -10.85
N ALA A 125 4.56 -2.51 -11.95
CA ALA A 125 4.70 -3.81 -12.57
C ALA A 125 6.11 -4.05 -13.11
N SER A 126 6.72 -3.05 -13.76
CA SER A 126 8.11 -3.14 -14.21
C SER A 126 9.07 -3.31 -13.04
N HIS A 127 8.93 -2.51 -11.99
CA HIS A 127 9.75 -2.60 -10.79
C HIS A 127 9.57 -3.95 -10.06
N ALA A 128 8.36 -4.48 -10.01
CA ALA A 128 8.10 -5.80 -9.43
C ALA A 128 8.78 -6.93 -10.23
N ARG A 129 8.73 -6.88 -11.55
CA ARG A 129 9.41 -7.86 -12.43
C ARG A 129 10.92 -7.82 -12.26
N GLU A 130 11.52 -6.64 -12.29
CA GLU A 130 12.96 -6.47 -12.07
C GLU A 130 13.38 -6.98 -10.69
N THR A 131 12.61 -6.69 -9.67
CA THR A 131 12.90 -7.15 -8.31
C THR A 131 12.83 -8.67 -8.21
N LEU A 132 11.81 -9.30 -8.78
CA LEU A 132 11.69 -10.75 -8.81
C LEU A 132 12.85 -11.41 -9.57
N GLU A 133 13.27 -10.86 -10.71
CA GLU A 133 14.40 -11.37 -11.46
C GLU A 133 15.68 -11.30 -10.63
N ARG A 134 15.93 -10.18 -9.96
CA ARG A 134 17.07 -10.01 -9.06
C ARG A 134 17.05 -11.03 -7.89
N LEU A 135 15.89 -11.27 -7.30
CA LEU A 135 15.75 -12.26 -6.22
C LEU A 135 16.03 -13.68 -6.72
N ARG A 136 15.53 -14.04 -7.90
CA ARG A 136 15.78 -15.34 -8.52
C ARG A 136 17.24 -15.53 -8.85
N SER A 137 17.91 -14.53 -9.44
CA SER A 137 19.34 -14.57 -9.75
C SER A 137 20.20 -14.71 -8.51
N LYS A 138 19.82 -14.07 -7.40
CA LYS A 138 20.51 -14.21 -6.11
C LYS A 138 20.41 -15.62 -5.56
N ASP A 139 19.25 -16.26 -5.72
CA ASP A 139 19.00 -17.62 -5.23
C ASP A 139 19.72 -18.69 -6.08
N THR A 140 19.86 -18.45 -7.38
CA THR A 140 20.58 -19.35 -8.31
C THR A 140 22.09 -19.11 -8.38
N GLY A 141 22.59 -18.03 -7.77
CA GLY A 141 24.01 -17.64 -7.86
C GLY A 141 24.42 -17.10 -9.23
N GLU A 142 23.49 -16.87 -10.15
CA GLU A 142 23.76 -16.25 -11.44
C GLU A 142 23.96 -14.75 -11.30
N VAL A 143 25.05 -14.25 -11.90
CA VAL A 143 25.32 -12.80 -11.99
C VAL A 143 24.40 -12.21 -13.04
N PRO A 144 23.63 -11.12 -12.74
CA PRO A 144 22.82 -10.44 -13.73
C PRO A 144 23.68 -9.99 -14.92
N PRO A 145 23.16 -10.06 -16.15
CA PRO A 145 23.93 -9.76 -17.38
C PRO A 145 24.53 -8.36 -17.42
N GLU A 146 24.01 -7.41 -16.66
CA GLU A 146 24.52 -6.03 -16.58
C GLU A 146 25.79 -5.88 -15.72
N GLN A 147 26.24 -6.92 -15.00
CA GLN A 147 27.42 -6.89 -14.15
C GLN A 147 28.61 -7.69 -14.72
N THR A 148 28.49 -8.24 -15.90
CA THR A 148 29.64 -8.86 -16.57
C THR A 148 30.54 -7.75 -17.11
N PRO A 149 31.82 -7.68 -16.70
CA PRO A 149 32.75 -6.69 -17.27
C PRO A 149 32.85 -6.92 -18.77
N SER A 150 32.75 -5.84 -19.55
CA SER A 150 32.96 -5.89 -20.99
C SER A 150 34.32 -6.52 -21.29
N PRO A 151 34.43 -7.46 -22.24
CA PRO A 151 35.69 -8.11 -22.61
C PRO A 151 36.73 -7.17 -23.23
N ASP A 152 36.39 -5.89 -23.46
CA ASP A 152 37.26 -4.88 -24.09
C ASP A 152 37.91 -3.89 -23.14
N ALA A 153 37.97 -4.18 -21.84
CA ALA A 153 38.73 -3.42 -20.87
C ALA A 153 40.14 -4.05 -20.71
N GLY A 154 40.93 -3.99 -21.78
CA GLY A 154 42.32 -4.41 -21.82
C GLY A 154 43.22 -3.30 -22.31
#